data_96e59fb08fda113dcd21739ef1a00453
#
_entry.id   96e59fb08fda113dcd21739ef1a00453
#
_cell.length_a   1.000
_cell.length_b   1.000
_cell.length_c   1.000
_cell.angle_alpha   90.00
_cell.angle_beta   90.00
_cell.angle_gamma   90.00
#
_symmetry.space_group_name_H-M   'P 1'
#
loop_
_entity.id
_entity.type
_entity.pdbx_description
1 polymer ?
#
loop_
_entity_poly.entity_id
_entity_poly.type
_entity_poly.pdbx_seq_one_letter_code
_entity_poly.pdbx_strand_id
1 'polypeptide(L)'
;MKARLFQVDAFASKAFEGNPAAVVPLDAFPDAAVMQAIAAENNLAETAFVVPLDAAEGSYHLRWFTPTVEVPLCGHATLASAHVLFTHLGHTLPEIHFETASGRLTVKRDGDKLAMDFPADKIKPHMMHESLPALLGGKPILVMKGKFLVCLYGSAAEVAKLAPDMPTLKRFCDTQGGI
;
A
#
# COMPACT_ATOMS: atom_id res chain seq x y z
N MET A 1 17.27 -19.89 -3.83
CA MET A 1 17.37 -18.73 -2.93
C MET A 1 16.64 -19.05 -1.63
N LYS A 2 17.16 -18.66 -0.47
CA LYS A 2 16.46 -18.79 0.83
C LYS A 2 16.31 -17.38 1.39
N ALA A 3 15.10 -16.91 1.59
CA ALA A 3 14.81 -15.59 2.13
C ALA A 3 13.88 -15.71 3.36
N ARG A 4 13.98 -14.75 4.29
CA ARG A 4 12.97 -14.60 5.36
C ARG A 4 11.76 -13.87 4.79
N LEU A 5 10.59 -14.23 5.29
CA LEU A 5 9.34 -13.54 5.00
C LEU A 5 8.66 -13.20 6.32
N PHE A 6 8.17 -11.97 6.44
CA PHE A 6 7.34 -11.50 7.53
C PHE A 6 5.98 -11.12 6.98
N GLN A 7 4.90 -11.61 7.58
CA GLN A 7 3.55 -11.10 7.32
C GLN A 7 3.18 -10.12 8.43
N VAL A 8 2.78 -8.91 8.04
CA VAL A 8 2.47 -7.81 8.95
C VAL A 8 1.13 -7.21 8.58
N ASP A 9 0.25 -7.08 9.56
CA ASP A 9 -1.04 -6.39 9.42
C ASP A 9 -0.81 -4.90 9.73
N ALA A 10 -0.68 -4.07 8.68
CA ALA A 10 -0.52 -2.64 8.83
C ALA A 10 -1.83 -1.95 9.23
N PHE A 11 -1.73 -0.85 9.98
CA PHE A 11 -2.87 -0.10 10.54
C PHE A 11 -3.75 -0.92 11.49
N ALA A 12 -3.18 -1.95 12.10
CA ALA A 12 -3.86 -2.81 13.06
C ALA A 12 -3.47 -2.49 14.51
N SER A 13 -4.40 -2.69 15.43
CA SER A 13 -4.14 -2.71 16.87
C SER A 13 -4.23 -4.12 17.47
N LYS A 14 -4.81 -5.05 16.73
CA LYS A 14 -5.00 -6.46 17.12
C LYS A 14 -4.74 -7.37 15.91
N ALA A 15 -4.47 -8.63 16.18
CA ALA A 15 -4.40 -9.67 15.15
C ALA A 15 -5.71 -9.77 14.36
N PHE A 16 -5.62 -10.03 13.06
CA PHE A 16 -6.74 -10.16 12.11
C PHE A 16 -7.47 -8.86 11.80
N GLU A 17 -6.89 -7.71 12.13
CA GLU A 17 -7.33 -6.38 11.72
C GLU A 17 -6.31 -5.78 10.75
N GLY A 18 -6.67 -4.65 10.13
CA GLY A 18 -5.77 -3.88 9.27
C GLY A 18 -5.65 -4.41 7.83
N ASN A 19 -4.51 -4.13 7.22
CA ASN A 19 -4.21 -4.53 5.83
C ASN A 19 -2.91 -5.34 5.79
N PRO A 20 -2.96 -6.65 5.47
CA PRO A 20 -1.80 -7.52 5.48
C PRO A 20 -0.86 -7.23 4.31
N ALA A 21 0.44 -7.24 4.60
CA ALA A 21 1.51 -7.22 3.62
C ALA A 21 2.57 -8.27 3.96
N ALA A 22 3.15 -8.90 2.93
CA ALA A 22 4.38 -9.64 3.10
C ALA A 22 5.57 -8.68 2.97
N VAL A 23 6.59 -8.87 3.81
CA VAL A 23 7.86 -8.15 3.76
C VAL A 23 8.98 -9.16 3.60
N VAL A 24 9.77 -9.03 2.54
CA VAL A 24 10.87 -9.92 2.19
C VAL A 24 12.18 -9.12 2.18
N PRO A 25 12.95 -9.12 3.27
CA PRO A 25 14.29 -8.54 3.29
C PRO A 25 15.26 -9.38 2.48
N LEU A 26 16.07 -8.72 1.65
CA LEU A 26 17.03 -9.34 0.74
C LEU A 26 18.36 -8.58 0.76
N ASP A 27 19.45 -9.24 0.39
CA ASP A 27 20.75 -8.57 0.19
C ASP A 27 20.81 -7.86 -1.17
N ALA A 28 20.11 -8.39 -2.18
CA ALA A 28 19.94 -7.79 -3.51
C ALA A 28 18.60 -8.24 -4.12
N PHE A 29 18.03 -7.43 -5.02
CA PHE A 29 16.84 -7.83 -5.74
C PHE A 29 17.16 -8.94 -6.77
N PRO A 30 16.40 -10.04 -6.76
CA PRO A 30 16.38 -10.98 -7.89
C PRO A 30 15.65 -10.35 -9.09
N ASP A 31 15.56 -11.09 -10.18
CA ASP A 31 14.77 -10.69 -11.34
C ASP A 31 13.32 -10.34 -10.94
N ALA A 32 12.76 -9.31 -11.58
CA ALA A 32 11.40 -8.86 -11.30
C ALA A 32 10.36 -9.99 -11.47
N ALA A 33 10.57 -10.90 -12.41
CA ALA A 33 9.72 -12.07 -12.61
C ALA A 33 9.70 -13.01 -11.39
N VAL A 34 10.83 -13.15 -10.68
CA VAL A 34 10.91 -13.95 -9.45
C VAL A 34 10.16 -13.26 -8.32
N MET A 35 10.33 -11.95 -8.15
CA MET A 35 9.59 -11.17 -7.15
C MET A 35 8.08 -11.21 -7.41
N GLN A 36 7.67 -11.09 -8.68
CA GLN A 36 6.27 -11.20 -9.09
C GLN A 36 5.69 -12.59 -8.79
N ALA A 37 6.44 -13.66 -9.05
CA ALA A 37 5.99 -15.03 -8.75
C ALA A 37 5.82 -15.24 -7.23
N ILE A 38 6.74 -14.73 -6.40
CA ILE A 38 6.63 -14.79 -4.94
C ILE A 38 5.38 -14.02 -4.47
N ALA A 39 5.14 -12.83 -5.00
CA ALA A 39 3.96 -12.04 -4.66
C ALA A 39 2.65 -12.73 -5.06
N ALA A 40 2.62 -13.37 -6.23
CA ALA A 40 1.48 -14.15 -6.68
C ALA A 40 1.19 -15.36 -5.77
N GLU A 41 2.24 -16.06 -5.32
CA GLU A 41 2.11 -17.22 -4.42
C GLU A 41 1.67 -16.80 -3.02
N ASN A 42 2.21 -15.68 -2.48
CA ASN A 42 1.79 -15.13 -1.21
C ASN A 42 0.31 -14.73 -1.20
N ASN A 43 -0.21 -14.27 -2.34
CA ASN A 43 -1.61 -13.87 -2.54
C ASN A 43 -2.12 -12.88 -1.47
N LEU A 44 -1.27 -11.98 -1.01
CA LEU A 44 -1.61 -10.84 -0.15
C LEU A 44 -1.83 -9.60 -1.01
N ALA A 45 -2.40 -8.54 -0.42
CA ALA A 45 -2.62 -7.28 -1.13
C ALA A 45 -1.32 -6.83 -1.81
N GLU A 46 -0.21 -6.75 -1.05
CA GLU A 46 1.14 -6.53 -1.58
C GLU A 46 2.21 -7.36 -0.86
N THR A 47 3.25 -7.68 -1.62
CA THR A 47 4.54 -8.16 -1.12
C THR A 47 5.60 -7.08 -1.35
N ALA A 48 6.22 -6.63 -0.27
CA ALA A 48 7.31 -5.66 -0.27
C ALA A 48 8.67 -6.37 -0.25
N PHE A 49 9.54 -6.00 -1.15
CA PHE A 49 10.94 -6.44 -1.17
C PHE A 49 11.84 -5.29 -0.75
N VAL A 50 12.68 -5.53 0.26
CA VAL A 50 13.53 -4.52 0.89
C VAL A 50 14.99 -4.92 0.76
N VAL A 51 15.82 -4.01 0.23
CA VAL A 51 17.27 -4.20 0.07
C VAL A 51 17.99 -3.02 0.72
N PRO A 52 19.00 -3.23 1.58
CA PRO A 52 19.79 -2.14 2.12
C PRO A 52 20.59 -1.45 1.02
N LEU A 53 20.55 -0.11 1.00
CA LEU A 53 21.45 0.73 0.21
C LEU A 53 22.60 1.21 1.09
N ASP A 54 22.27 1.84 2.21
CA ASP A 54 23.17 2.20 3.29
C ASP A 54 22.41 2.04 4.61
N ALA A 55 22.54 0.86 5.20
CA ALA A 55 21.84 0.55 6.44
C ALA A 55 22.35 1.39 7.63
N ALA A 56 23.61 1.86 7.59
CA ALA A 56 24.19 2.72 8.63
C ALA A 56 23.54 4.12 8.61
N GLU A 57 23.13 4.60 7.44
CA GLU A 57 22.40 5.85 7.23
C GLU A 57 20.88 5.65 7.16
N GLY A 58 20.37 4.44 7.43
CA GLY A 58 18.94 4.14 7.42
C GLY A 58 18.31 4.14 6.03
N SER A 59 19.09 3.90 4.99
CA SER A 59 18.64 3.97 3.59
C SER A 59 18.44 2.57 3.00
N TYR A 60 17.30 2.34 2.39
CA TYR A 60 16.89 1.07 1.79
C TYR A 60 16.22 1.30 0.45
N HIS A 61 16.36 0.34 -0.46
CA HIS A 61 15.57 0.28 -1.69
C HIS A 61 14.31 -0.55 -1.45
N LEU A 62 13.14 -0.09 -1.88
CA LEU A 62 11.86 -0.72 -1.63
C LEU A 62 11.04 -0.84 -2.92
N ARG A 63 10.54 -2.05 -3.18
CA ARG A 63 9.67 -2.37 -4.31
C ARG A 63 8.45 -3.15 -3.84
N TRP A 64 7.30 -2.93 -4.44
CA TRP A 64 6.04 -3.57 -4.07
C TRP A 64 5.40 -4.27 -5.26
N PHE A 65 4.92 -5.47 -5.01
CA PHE A 65 4.23 -6.29 -6.01
C PHE A 65 2.89 -6.74 -5.46
N THR A 66 1.82 -6.48 -6.21
CA THR A 66 0.53 -7.18 -6.03
C THR A 66 0.67 -8.61 -6.56
N PRO A 67 -0.32 -9.49 -6.40
CA PRO A 67 -0.28 -10.80 -7.05
C PRO A 67 -0.11 -10.77 -8.57
N THR A 68 -0.35 -9.63 -9.25
CA THR A 68 -0.36 -9.55 -10.72
C THR A 68 0.60 -8.52 -11.31
N VAL A 69 0.95 -7.46 -10.59
CA VAL A 69 1.79 -6.37 -11.12
C VAL A 69 2.65 -5.73 -10.05
N GLU A 70 3.78 -5.15 -10.46
CA GLU A 70 4.54 -4.22 -9.64
C GLU A 70 3.82 -2.87 -9.58
N VAL A 71 3.76 -2.25 -8.39
CA VAL A 71 3.14 -0.94 -8.18
C VAL A 71 4.18 0.11 -7.78
N PRO A 72 4.05 1.36 -8.25
CA PRO A 72 5.04 2.40 -8.00
C PRO A 72 4.97 3.00 -6.59
N LEU A 73 3.87 2.81 -5.86
CA LEU A 73 3.63 3.37 -4.53
C LEU A 73 2.66 2.50 -3.74
N CYS A 74 3.02 2.19 -2.48
CA CYS A 74 2.14 1.47 -1.56
C CYS A 74 2.36 1.92 -0.12
N GLY A 75 1.31 2.42 0.56
CA GLY A 75 1.40 2.95 1.92
C GLY A 75 1.55 1.87 2.98
N HIS A 76 0.60 0.93 3.05
CA HIS A 76 0.58 -0.06 4.12
C HIS A 76 1.79 -1.01 4.10
N ALA A 77 2.25 -1.41 2.90
CA ALA A 77 3.42 -2.27 2.78
C ALA A 77 4.74 -1.52 3.08
N THR A 78 4.79 -0.18 2.88
CA THR A 78 5.90 0.66 3.37
C THR A 78 5.93 0.70 4.88
N LEU A 79 4.76 0.90 5.53
CA LEU A 79 4.64 0.89 6.98
C LEU A 79 5.04 -0.47 7.56
N ALA A 80 4.56 -1.56 6.96
CA ALA A 80 4.94 -2.93 7.32
C ALA A 80 6.45 -3.17 7.19
N SER A 81 7.08 -2.68 6.12
CA SER A 81 8.52 -2.77 5.90
C SER A 81 9.32 -2.04 6.97
N ALA A 82 8.90 -0.81 7.31
CA ALA A 82 9.52 -0.05 8.39
C ALA A 82 9.37 -0.76 9.74
N HIS A 83 8.18 -1.31 10.04
CA HIS A 83 7.95 -2.09 11.25
C HIS A 83 8.90 -3.28 11.35
N VAL A 84 9.08 -4.04 10.27
CA VAL A 84 10.00 -5.19 10.23
C VAL A 84 11.44 -4.73 10.47
N LEU A 85 11.89 -3.65 9.84
CA LEU A 85 13.24 -3.12 10.03
C LEU A 85 13.45 -2.67 11.48
N PHE A 86 12.53 -1.92 12.05
CA PHE A 86 12.63 -1.42 13.42
C PHE A 86 12.54 -2.51 14.49
N THR A 87 11.69 -3.52 14.29
CA THR A 87 11.33 -4.49 15.34
C THR A 87 12.10 -5.80 15.22
N HIS A 88 12.38 -6.26 14.00
CA HIS A 88 12.93 -7.59 13.74
C HIS A 88 14.34 -7.59 13.15
N LEU A 89 14.76 -6.47 12.52
CA LEU A 89 16.05 -6.38 11.85
C LEU A 89 17.04 -5.43 12.51
N GLY A 90 16.70 -4.93 13.71
CA GLY A 90 17.62 -4.18 14.57
C GLY A 90 17.96 -2.77 14.07
N HIS A 91 17.09 -2.16 13.27
CA HIS A 91 17.28 -0.76 12.86
C HIS A 91 17.15 0.17 14.07
N THR A 92 18.20 0.93 14.37
CA THR A 92 18.30 1.75 15.60
C THR A 92 18.12 3.25 15.38
N LEU A 93 18.25 3.73 14.13
CA LEU A 93 18.04 5.15 13.82
C LEU A 93 16.57 5.54 14.00
N PRO A 94 16.25 6.82 14.25
CA PRO A 94 14.88 7.28 14.48
C PRO A 94 14.01 7.26 13.22
N GLU A 95 14.63 7.22 12.03
CA GLU A 95 13.92 7.23 10.75
C GLU A 95 14.55 6.27 9.74
N ILE A 96 13.74 5.87 8.77
CA ILE A 96 14.10 5.03 7.63
C ILE A 96 13.76 5.78 6.36
N HIS A 97 14.69 5.76 5.41
CA HIS A 97 14.52 6.30 4.07
C HIS A 97 14.39 5.17 3.06
N PHE A 98 13.27 5.12 2.36
CA PHE A 98 13.05 4.17 1.27
C PHE A 98 13.20 4.87 -0.08
N GLU A 99 14.17 4.47 -0.87
CA GLU A 99 14.26 4.84 -2.28
C GLU A 99 13.32 3.95 -3.08
N THR A 100 12.42 4.57 -3.84
CA THR A 100 11.34 3.89 -4.56
C THR A 100 11.15 4.46 -5.97
N ALA A 101 10.34 3.80 -6.79
CA ALA A 101 9.95 4.32 -8.11
C ALA A 101 9.19 5.68 -8.03
N SER A 102 8.58 6.00 -6.89
CA SER A 102 7.89 7.27 -6.64
C SER A 102 8.75 8.31 -5.90
N GLY A 103 10.06 8.07 -5.79
CA GLY A 103 11.01 8.91 -5.04
C GLY A 103 11.21 8.39 -3.62
N ARG A 104 11.86 9.23 -2.80
CA ARG A 104 12.17 8.92 -1.41
C ARG A 104 10.93 9.03 -0.53
N LEU A 105 10.66 7.97 0.24
CA LEU A 105 9.66 7.94 1.29
C LEU A 105 10.36 7.84 2.65
N THR A 106 9.87 8.58 3.63
CA THR A 106 10.45 8.56 4.98
C THR A 106 9.44 8.04 5.98
N VAL A 107 9.87 7.11 6.83
CA VAL A 107 9.10 6.61 7.97
C VAL A 107 9.87 6.90 9.25
N LYS A 108 9.21 7.57 10.21
CA LYS A 108 9.80 7.98 11.50
C LYS A 108 9.11 7.26 12.64
N ARG A 109 9.88 7.03 13.72
CA ARG A 109 9.27 6.67 15.01
C ARG A 109 8.60 7.90 15.62
N ASP A 110 7.36 7.71 16.08
CA ASP A 110 6.56 8.74 16.78
C ASP A 110 5.97 8.09 18.05
N GLY A 111 6.77 8.04 19.10
CA GLY A 111 6.45 7.29 20.31
C GLY A 111 6.32 5.79 20.02
N ASP A 112 5.14 5.23 20.27
CA ASP A 112 4.76 3.84 19.99
C ASP A 112 4.21 3.63 18.57
N LYS A 113 4.12 4.69 17.78
CA LYS A 113 3.62 4.68 16.41
C LYS A 113 4.73 4.92 15.40
N LEU A 114 4.39 4.72 14.13
CA LEU A 114 5.20 5.08 12.98
C LEU A 114 4.46 6.15 12.17
N ALA A 115 5.14 7.24 11.86
CA ALA A 115 4.65 8.31 11.01
C ALA A 115 5.29 8.20 9.62
N MET A 116 4.46 8.28 8.57
CA MET A 116 4.91 8.30 7.18
C MET A 116 4.55 9.63 6.54
N ASP A 117 5.48 10.20 5.77
CA ASP A 117 5.21 11.33 4.89
C ASP A 117 5.06 10.82 3.45
N PHE A 118 3.92 11.13 2.84
CA PHE A 118 3.56 10.68 1.50
C PHE A 118 3.24 11.84 0.58
N PRO A 119 3.54 11.74 -0.74
CA PRO A 119 3.14 12.75 -1.70
C PRO A 119 1.63 12.96 -1.68
N ALA A 120 1.20 14.20 -1.43
CA ALA A 120 -0.22 14.55 -1.47
C ALA A 120 -0.74 14.59 -2.91
N ASP A 121 -1.83 13.90 -3.19
CA ASP A 121 -2.52 14.02 -4.47
C ASP A 121 -3.39 15.30 -4.51
N LYS A 122 -3.37 15.99 -5.65
CA LYS A 122 -4.19 17.18 -5.87
C LYS A 122 -5.56 16.78 -6.39
N ILE A 123 -6.47 16.47 -5.46
CA ILE A 123 -7.86 16.12 -5.79
C ILE A 123 -8.70 17.36 -6.10
N LYS A 124 -9.62 17.23 -7.06
CA LYS A 124 -10.59 18.27 -7.46
C LYS A 124 -12.00 17.69 -7.49
N PRO A 125 -13.05 18.52 -7.26
CA PRO A 125 -14.43 18.10 -7.48
C PRO A 125 -14.61 17.49 -8.86
N HIS A 126 -15.32 16.38 -8.94
CA HIS A 126 -15.58 15.65 -10.17
C HIS A 126 -17.06 15.30 -10.29
N MET A 127 -17.57 15.31 -11.52
CA MET A 127 -18.97 14.95 -11.75
C MET A 127 -19.17 13.46 -11.45
N MET A 128 -20.16 13.16 -10.61
CA MET A 128 -20.50 11.78 -10.30
C MET A 128 -21.10 11.10 -11.53
N HIS A 129 -20.49 10.01 -11.97
CA HIS A 129 -21.06 9.18 -13.03
C HIS A 129 -22.36 8.54 -12.53
N GLU A 130 -23.38 8.50 -13.38
CA GLU A 130 -24.74 8.03 -13.02
C GLU A 130 -24.79 6.58 -12.51
N SER A 131 -23.91 5.72 -13.02
CA SER A 131 -23.80 4.30 -12.60
C SER A 131 -23.05 4.10 -11.29
N LEU A 132 -22.28 5.09 -10.82
CA LEU A 132 -21.38 4.93 -9.67
C LEU A 132 -22.10 4.49 -8.38
N PRO A 133 -23.29 5.05 -8.03
CA PRO A 133 -24.02 4.60 -6.85
C PRO A 133 -24.41 3.13 -6.88
N ALA A 134 -24.82 2.63 -8.05
CA ALA A 134 -25.18 1.21 -8.21
C ALA A 134 -23.95 0.31 -8.15
N LEU A 135 -22.83 0.73 -8.75
CA LEU A 135 -21.56 -0.02 -8.74
C LEU A 135 -20.96 -0.15 -7.33
N LEU A 136 -21.09 0.88 -6.50
CA LEU A 136 -20.58 0.92 -5.14
C LEU A 136 -21.55 0.31 -4.11
N GLY A 137 -22.82 0.14 -4.48
CA GLY A 137 -23.88 -0.25 -3.55
C GLY A 137 -24.31 0.86 -2.59
N GLY A 138 -24.03 2.14 -2.94
CA GLY A 138 -24.37 3.31 -2.14
C GLY A 138 -24.02 4.61 -2.86
N LYS A 139 -24.78 5.68 -2.60
CA LYS A 139 -24.60 6.98 -3.27
C LYS A 139 -23.62 7.86 -2.49
N PRO A 140 -22.46 8.24 -3.06
CA PRO A 140 -21.57 9.21 -2.46
C PRO A 140 -22.23 10.60 -2.32
N ILE A 141 -21.85 11.34 -1.28
CA ILE A 141 -22.23 12.76 -1.11
C ILE A 141 -21.47 13.63 -2.13
N LEU A 142 -20.19 13.30 -2.34
CA LEU A 142 -19.29 14.04 -3.21
C LEU A 142 -18.31 13.05 -3.88
N VAL A 143 -17.98 13.34 -5.14
CA VAL A 143 -16.93 12.64 -5.86
C VAL A 143 -15.84 13.65 -6.21
N MET A 144 -14.60 13.28 -5.93
CA MET A 144 -13.41 14.03 -6.32
C MET A 144 -12.51 13.16 -7.17
N LYS A 145 -11.68 13.75 -8.00
CA LYS A 145 -10.71 13.05 -8.86
C LYS A 145 -9.31 13.66 -8.69
N GLY A 146 -8.37 12.80 -8.46
CA GLY A 146 -6.94 12.99 -8.60
C GLY A 146 -6.40 11.84 -9.43
N LYS A 147 -5.39 11.18 -8.92
CA LYS A 147 -4.91 9.89 -9.47
C LYS A 147 -6.02 8.83 -9.40
N PHE A 148 -6.81 8.85 -8.34
CA PHE A 148 -7.96 7.97 -8.12
C PHE A 148 -9.25 8.78 -7.97
N LEU A 149 -10.41 8.12 -8.13
CA LEU A 149 -11.68 8.68 -7.70
C LEU A 149 -11.82 8.53 -6.19
N VAL A 150 -12.14 9.63 -5.52
CA VAL A 150 -12.39 9.66 -4.06
C VAL A 150 -13.87 9.90 -3.83
N CYS A 151 -14.56 8.90 -3.29
CA CYS A 151 -15.98 8.95 -3.00
C CYS A 151 -16.21 9.24 -1.52
N LEU A 152 -16.80 10.39 -1.19
CA LEU A 152 -17.11 10.80 0.17
C LEU A 152 -18.51 10.33 0.59
N TYR A 153 -18.61 9.75 1.77
CA TYR A 153 -19.85 9.33 2.42
C TYR A 153 -20.04 10.06 3.75
N GLY A 154 -21.26 10.06 4.27
CA GLY A 154 -21.62 10.77 5.48
C GLY A 154 -21.03 10.18 6.77
N SER A 155 -20.68 8.89 6.76
CA SER A 155 -20.13 8.21 7.93
C SER A 155 -19.34 6.95 7.57
N ALA A 156 -18.48 6.51 8.49
CA ALA A 156 -17.79 5.21 8.38
C ALA A 156 -18.79 4.03 8.33
N ALA A 157 -19.94 4.16 9.01
CA ALA A 157 -20.98 3.13 8.98
C ALA A 157 -21.64 2.99 7.60
N GLU A 158 -21.73 4.06 6.82
CA GLU A 158 -22.19 4.01 5.42
C GLU A 158 -21.15 3.30 4.56
N VAL A 159 -19.86 3.63 4.71
CA VAL A 159 -18.76 2.96 3.97
C VAL A 159 -18.75 1.47 4.27
N ALA A 160 -18.90 1.07 5.55
CA ALA A 160 -18.91 -0.34 5.96
C ALA A 160 -20.09 -1.16 5.39
N LYS A 161 -21.17 -0.49 4.97
CA LYS A 161 -22.35 -1.14 4.34
C LYS A 161 -22.27 -1.25 2.83
N LEU A 162 -21.26 -0.66 2.21
CA LEU A 162 -21.11 -0.73 0.76
C LEU A 162 -20.92 -2.19 0.33
N ALA A 163 -21.58 -2.56 -0.74
CA ALA A 163 -21.48 -3.90 -1.36
C ALA A 163 -21.21 -3.74 -2.86
N PRO A 164 -19.97 -3.34 -3.23
CA PRO A 164 -19.63 -3.09 -4.63
C PRO A 164 -19.68 -4.37 -5.46
N ASP A 165 -20.26 -4.26 -6.67
CA ASP A 165 -20.09 -5.28 -7.70
C ASP A 165 -18.67 -5.18 -8.28
N MET A 166 -17.72 -5.86 -7.66
CA MET A 166 -16.29 -5.78 -7.98
C MET A 166 -15.98 -6.08 -9.46
N PRO A 167 -16.57 -7.12 -10.11
CA PRO A 167 -16.33 -7.38 -11.53
C PRO A 167 -16.78 -6.23 -12.44
N THR A 168 -17.94 -5.63 -12.17
CA THR A 168 -18.46 -4.51 -12.96
C THR A 168 -17.72 -3.21 -12.62
N LEU A 169 -17.40 -2.98 -11.36
CA LEU A 169 -16.59 -1.85 -10.92
C LEU A 169 -15.21 -1.87 -11.59
N LYS A 170 -14.54 -3.05 -11.66
CA LYS A 170 -13.26 -3.18 -12.37
C LYS A 170 -13.38 -2.73 -13.83
N ARG A 171 -14.38 -3.22 -14.58
CA ARG A 171 -14.60 -2.80 -15.98
C ARG A 171 -14.82 -1.29 -16.09
N PHE A 172 -15.58 -0.70 -15.16
CA PHE A 172 -15.79 0.74 -15.11
C PHE A 172 -14.47 1.48 -14.90
N CYS A 173 -13.64 1.04 -13.95
CA CYS A 173 -12.33 1.64 -13.67
C CYS A 173 -11.39 1.58 -14.87
N ASP A 174 -11.36 0.44 -15.57
CA ASP A 174 -10.54 0.25 -16.77
C ASP A 174 -10.92 1.25 -17.88
N THR A 175 -12.19 1.68 -17.96
CA THR A 175 -12.67 2.66 -18.94
C THR A 175 -12.49 4.11 -18.51
N GLN A 176 -12.45 4.40 -17.22
CA GLN A 176 -12.38 5.78 -16.67
C GLN A 176 -10.96 6.19 -16.23
N GLY A 177 -9.96 5.37 -16.47
CA GLY A 177 -8.55 5.66 -16.13
C GLY A 177 -8.19 5.40 -14.65
N GLY A 178 -8.84 4.42 -14.07
CA GLY A 178 -8.56 3.91 -12.72
C GLY A 178 -9.35 4.60 -11.60
N ILE A 179 -9.70 3.81 -10.63
CA ILE A 179 -10.17 4.24 -9.30
C ILE A 179 -9.12 3.80 -8.29
#